data_cba83ba207ce7d7215ef5eb3aad84f00
#
_entry.id   cba83ba207ce7d7215ef5eb3aad84f00
#
_cell.length_a   1.000
_cell.length_b   1.000
_cell.length_c   1.000
_cell.angle_alpha   90.00
_cell.angle_beta   90.00
_cell.angle_gamma   90.00
#
_symmetry.space_group_name_H-M   'P 1'
#
loop_
_entity.id
_entity.type
_entity.pdbx_description
1 polymer ?
#
loop_
_entity_poly.entity_id
_entity_poly.type
_entity_poly.pdbx_seq_one_letter_code
_entity_poly.pdbx_strand_id
1 'polypeptide(L)'
;ANQMRRGFWQRYGTTMNGLMRHHGTDPREFLAATHQFPELADMVVHEAAVRHALARLPGRKLIFSNAPRRYVTDVIRALGVARFFDAVYTIESTRYRGKPALAGFRLLLRRHDLDPRRCALVDDMLENLRTAKRLGMATVWVSREKKSVPYVDLRVSSVTRLPALVFRYSRQ
;
A
#
# COMPACT_ATOMS: atom_id res chain seq x y z
N ALA A 1 11.75 -11.04 20.38
CA ALA A 1 10.89 -10.98 19.19
C ALA A 1 10.82 -9.57 18.59
N ASN A 2 10.45 -8.52 19.35
CA ASN A 2 10.25 -7.17 18.81
C ASN A 2 11.53 -6.51 18.28
N GLN A 3 12.68 -6.72 18.92
CA GLN A 3 13.96 -6.16 18.46
C GLN A 3 14.40 -6.79 17.13
N MET A 4 14.29 -8.11 16.98
CA MET A 4 14.57 -8.83 15.73
C MET A 4 13.66 -8.35 14.59
N ARG A 5 12.35 -8.21 14.86
CA ARG A 5 11.36 -7.69 13.90
C ARG A 5 11.74 -6.30 13.38
N ARG A 6 12.10 -5.37 14.28
CA ARG A 6 12.55 -4.01 13.93
C ARG A 6 13.85 -4.04 13.12
N GLY A 7 14.82 -4.84 13.52
CA GLY A 7 16.10 -4.99 12.81
C GLY A 7 15.92 -5.55 11.40
N PHE A 8 15.09 -6.57 11.23
CA PHE A 8 14.79 -7.12 9.91
C PHE A 8 14.03 -6.13 9.02
N TRP A 9 13.06 -5.41 9.60
CA TRP A 9 12.33 -4.38 8.87
C TRP A 9 13.27 -3.27 8.37
N GLN A 10 14.14 -2.75 9.22
CA GLN A 10 15.10 -1.71 8.87
C GLN A 10 16.11 -2.16 7.79
N ARG A 11 16.61 -3.40 7.91
CA ARG A 11 17.69 -3.90 7.04
C ARG A 11 17.20 -4.52 5.73
N TYR A 12 16.02 -5.13 5.73
CA TYR A 12 15.47 -5.88 4.60
C TYR A 12 14.14 -5.37 4.07
N GLY A 13 13.63 -4.28 4.61
CA GLY A 13 12.37 -3.64 4.23
C GLY A 13 11.12 -4.33 4.78
N THR A 14 11.19 -5.62 5.11
CA THR A 14 10.12 -6.37 5.78
C THR A 14 10.71 -7.41 6.75
N THR A 15 9.95 -7.74 7.79
CA THR A 15 10.32 -8.84 8.71
C THR A 15 10.40 -10.17 7.96
N MET A 16 9.47 -10.42 7.04
CA MET A 16 9.44 -11.62 6.21
C MET A 16 10.73 -11.80 5.40
N ASN A 17 11.23 -10.76 4.74
CA ASN A 17 12.47 -10.83 3.98
C ASN A 17 13.67 -11.19 4.86
N GLY A 18 13.72 -10.67 6.09
CA GLY A 18 14.72 -11.05 7.08
C GLY A 18 14.63 -12.52 7.47
N LEU A 19 13.43 -13.01 7.76
CA LEU A 19 13.19 -14.41 8.11
C LEU A 19 13.53 -15.36 6.96
N MET A 20 13.13 -15.06 5.75
CA MET A 20 13.49 -15.84 4.55
C MET A 20 15.01 -15.95 4.39
N ARG A 21 15.72 -14.83 4.58
CA ARG A 21 17.17 -14.78 4.35
C ARG A 21 17.99 -15.49 5.45
N HIS A 22 17.57 -15.37 6.71
CA HIS A 22 18.36 -15.84 7.85
C HIS A 22 17.88 -17.17 8.43
N HIS A 23 16.63 -17.52 8.18
CA HIS A 23 16.00 -18.71 8.77
C HIS A 23 15.39 -19.65 7.72
N GLY A 24 15.49 -19.34 6.43
CA GLY A 24 14.90 -20.16 5.37
C GLY A 24 13.37 -20.26 5.44
N THR A 25 12.71 -19.35 6.14
CA THR A 25 11.25 -19.38 6.37
C THR A 25 10.50 -19.34 5.03
N ASP A 26 9.57 -20.27 4.82
CA ASP A 26 8.66 -20.19 3.68
C ASP A 26 7.74 -18.97 3.82
N PRO A 27 7.74 -18.03 2.88
CA PRO A 27 6.91 -16.85 2.94
C PRO A 27 5.41 -17.16 2.96
N ARG A 28 4.98 -18.29 2.38
CA ARG A 28 3.57 -18.70 2.36
C ARG A 28 3.11 -19.10 3.74
N GLU A 29 3.90 -19.92 4.43
CA GLU A 29 3.61 -20.35 5.81
C GLU A 29 3.61 -19.16 6.76
N PHE A 30 4.62 -18.28 6.64
CA PHE A 30 4.69 -17.06 7.44
C PHE A 30 3.45 -16.17 7.25
N LEU A 31 3.05 -15.93 6.01
CA LEU A 31 1.89 -15.09 5.70
C LEU A 31 0.58 -15.77 6.16
N ALA A 32 0.45 -17.07 5.97
CA ALA A 32 -0.70 -17.82 6.48
C ALA A 32 -0.82 -17.71 8.00
N ALA A 33 0.28 -17.89 8.73
CA ALA A 33 0.28 -17.82 10.19
C ALA A 33 0.00 -16.40 10.74
N THR A 34 0.43 -15.36 10.02
CA THR A 34 0.34 -13.97 10.50
C THR A 34 -0.90 -13.20 10.03
N HIS A 35 -1.69 -13.75 9.11
CA HIS A 35 -2.86 -13.08 8.53
C HIS A 35 -4.16 -13.92 8.67
N GLN A 36 -4.28 -14.68 9.75
CA GLN A 36 -5.51 -15.37 10.12
C GLN A 36 -6.30 -14.51 11.11
N PHE A 37 -7.38 -13.93 10.64
CA PHE A 37 -8.28 -13.11 11.44
C PHE A 37 -9.73 -13.60 11.22
N PRO A 38 -10.19 -14.62 11.98
CA PRO A 38 -11.54 -15.18 11.83
C PRO A 38 -12.64 -14.12 11.95
N GLU A 39 -12.42 -13.13 12.83
CA GLU A 39 -13.36 -12.06 13.14
C GLU A 39 -13.05 -10.76 12.35
N LEU A 40 -12.41 -10.86 11.18
CA LEU A 40 -11.99 -9.70 10.40
C LEU A 40 -13.14 -8.73 10.11
N ALA A 41 -14.32 -9.24 9.82
CA ALA A 41 -15.49 -8.43 9.52
C ALA A 41 -15.90 -7.53 10.69
N ASP A 42 -15.78 -8.04 11.92
CA ASP A 42 -16.13 -7.32 13.14
C ASP A 42 -15.04 -6.32 13.55
N MET A 43 -13.78 -6.58 13.14
CA MET A 43 -12.63 -5.70 13.40
C MET A 43 -12.58 -4.49 12.48
N VAL A 44 -13.27 -4.55 11.34
CA VAL A 44 -13.22 -3.50 10.32
C VAL A 44 -14.17 -2.38 10.66
N VAL A 45 -13.64 -1.17 10.84
CA VAL A 45 -14.45 0.02 11.04
C VAL A 45 -15.00 0.52 9.70
N HIS A 46 -16.32 0.47 9.57
CA HIS A 46 -17.02 0.92 8.36
C HIS A 46 -17.16 2.44 8.35
N GLU A 47 -16.39 3.12 7.47
CA GLU A 47 -16.54 4.56 7.24
C GLU A 47 -17.20 4.83 5.88
N ALA A 48 -18.46 5.31 5.89
CA ALA A 48 -19.16 5.73 4.67
C ALA A 48 -18.35 6.78 3.87
N ALA A 49 -17.59 7.63 4.58
CA ALA A 49 -16.71 8.63 4.00
C ALA A 49 -15.62 8.05 3.08
N VAL A 50 -15.09 6.85 3.38
CA VAL A 50 -14.10 6.18 2.52
C VAL A 50 -14.72 5.77 1.20
N ARG A 51 -15.91 5.18 1.21
CA ARG A 51 -16.64 4.80 -0.03
C ARG A 51 -16.94 6.01 -0.89
N HIS A 52 -17.42 7.09 -0.27
CA HIS A 52 -17.69 8.35 -0.96
C HIS A 52 -16.41 8.96 -1.56
N ALA A 53 -15.31 8.95 -0.82
CA ALA A 53 -14.03 9.45 -1.32
C ALA A 53 -13.53 8.63 -2.51
N LEU A 54 -13.55 7.29 -2.43
CA LEU A 54 -13.11 6.42 -3.52
C LEU A 54 -13.97 6.58 -4.78
N ALA A 55 -15.29 6.77 -4.63
CA ALA A 55 -16.20 7.00 -5.75
C ALA A 55 -15.89 8.31 -6.50
N ARG A 56 -15.39 9.33 -5.80
CA ARG A 56 -15.06 10.65 -6.38
C ARG A 56 -13.65 10.76 -6.92
N LEU A 57 -12.75 9.83 -6.60
CA LEU A 57 -11.40 9.85 -7.15
C LEU A 57 -11.43 9.46 -8.63
N PRO A 58 -10.84 10.29 -9.52
CA PRO A 58 -10.75 9.97 -10.93
C PRO A 58 -9.71 8.86 -11.21
N GLY A 59 -9.78 8.30 -12.40
CA GLY A 59 -8.80 7.37 -12.92
C GLY A 59 -8.86 5.98 -12.30
N ARG A 60 -7.95 5.12 -12.77
CA ARG A 60 -7.82 3.74 -12.30
C ARG A 60 -7.31 3.71 -10.86
N LYS A 61 -7.87 2.83 -10.06
CA LYS A 61 -7.53 2.63 -8.66
C LYS A 61 -7.03 1.21 -8.46
N LEU A 62 -5.78 1.09 -8.03
CA LEU A 62 -5.15 -0.21 -7.77
C LEU A 62 -4.75 -0.31 -6.30
N ILE A 63 -4.96 -1.47 -5.72
CA ILE A 63 -4.38 -1.80 -4.40
C ILE A 63 -2.99 -2.38 -4.62
N PHE A 64 -2.00 -1.85 -3.91
CA PHE A 64 -0.66 -2.41 -3.81
C PHE A 64 -0.32 -2.68 -2.34
N SER A 65 -0.33 -3.94 -1.93
CA SER A 65 -0.18 -4.36 -0.53
C SER A 65 0.92 -5.40 -0.35
N ASN A 66 1.61 -5.34 0.79
CA ASN A 66 2.54 -6.39 1.24
C ASN A 66 1.82 -7.53 1.97
N ALA A 67 0.51 -7.43 2.17
CA ALA A 67 -0.29 -8.50 2.75
C ALA A 67 -0.68 -9.55 1.68
N PRO A 68 -1.04 -10.78 2.08
CA PRO A 68 -1.48 -11.81 1.16
C PRO A 68 -2.84 -11.48 0.54
N ARG A 69 -3.05 -11.99 -0.68
CA ARG A 69 -4.25 -11.71 -1.50
C ARG A 69 -5.55 -12.00 -0.76
N ARG A 70 -5.63 -13.15 -0.09
CA ARG A 70 -6.83 -13.54 0.66
C ARG A 70 -7.19 -12.44 1.67
N TYR A 71 -6.25 -12.07 2.53
CA TYR A 71 -6.46 -11.04 3.55
C TYR A 71 -6.89 -9.70 2.95
N VAL A 72 -6.19 -9.21 1.91
CA VAL A 72 -6.55 -7.94 1.25
C VAL A 72 -7.96 -8.01 0.67
N THR A 73 -8.32 -9.13 0.03
CA THR A 73 -9.64 -9.31 -0.57
C THR A 73 -10.73 -9.31 0.50
N ASP A 74 -10.50 -9.99 1.63
CA ASP A 74 -11.45 -10.05 2.73
C ASP A 74 -11.64 -8.68 3.38
N VAL A 75 -10.55 -7.91 3.59
CA VAL A 75 -10.60 -6.53 4.12
C VAL A 75 -11.44 -5.61 3.20
N ILE A 76 -11.16 -5.58 1.88
CA ILE A 76 -11.88 -4.68 0.98
C ILE A 76 -13.34 -5.07 0.78
N ARG A 77 -13.67 -6.35 0.91
CA ARG A 77 -15.06 -6.84 0.93
C ARG A 77 -15.76 -6.42 2.22
N ALA A 78 -15.15 -6.66 3.36
CA ALA A 78 -15.68 -6.22 4.66
C ALA A 78 -15.94 -4.72 4.67
N LEU A 79 -15.03 -3.89 4.15
CA LEU A 79 -15.21 -2.44 4.00
C LEU A 79 -16.28 -2.04 2.96
N GLY A 80 -16.74 -2.96 2.11
CA GLY A 80 -17.68 -2.67 1.02
C GLY A 80 -17.10 -1.76 -0.07
N VAL A 81 -15.75 -1.81 -0.26
CA VAL A 81 -15.04 -0.91 -1.20
C VAL A 81 -14.45 -1.65 -2.41
N ALA A 82 -14.57 -2.97 -2.49
CA ALA A 82 -13.94 -3.78 -3.54
C ALA A 82 -14.27 -3.29 -4.96
N ARG A 83 -15.51 -2.84 -5.21
CA ARG A 83 -15.98 -2.34 -6.52
C ARG A 83 -15.27 -1.09 -7.04
N PHE A 84 -14.56 -0.36 -6.18
CA PHE A 84 -13.86 0.86 -6.57
C PHE A 84 -12.44 0.61 -7.09
N PHE A 85 -11.94 -0.62 -7.01
CA PHE A 85 -10.59 -0.97 -7.41
C PHE A 85 -10.59 -1.82 -8.68
N ASP A 86 -9.80 -1.38 -9.65
CA ASP A 86 -9.63 -2.06 -10.94
C ASP A 86 -8.72 -3.30 -10.82
N ALA A 87 -7.80 -3.29 -9.85
CA ALA A 87 -6.94 -4.43 -9.59
C ALA A 87 -6.39 -4.45 -8.15
N VAL A 88 -6.07 -5.67 -7.69
CA VAL A 88 -5.42 -5.93 -6.41
C VAL A 88 -4.07 -6.59 -6.67
N TYR A 89 -2.99 -5.90 -6.31
CA TYR A 89 -1.62 -6.34 -6.45
C TYR A 89 -1.01 -6.56 -5.05
N THR A 90 -0.67 -7.80 -4.77
CA THR A 90 -0.30 -8.25 -3.42
C THR A 90 1.13 -8.78 -3.38
N ILE A 91 1.58 -9.20 -2.21
CA ILE A 91 2.94 -9.68 -2.00
C ILE A 91 3.28 -10.88 -2.90
N GLU A 92 2.33 -11.78 -3.14
CA GLU A 92 2.50 -12.92 -4.05
C GLU A 92 2.70 -12.44 -5.50
N SER A 93 1.99 -11.39 -5.91
CA SER A 93 2.11 -10.77 -7.23
C SER A 93 3.50 -10.20 -7.48
N THR A 94 4.21 -9.82 -6.42
CA THR A 94 5.59 -9.30 -6.48
C THR A 94 6.65 -10.39 -6.32
N ARG A 95 6.26 -11.67 -6.29
CA ARG A 95 7.16 -12.78 -5.97
C ARG A 95 7.87 -12.55 -4.62
N TYR A 96 7.09 -12.11 -3.63
CA TYR A 96 7.53 -11.76 -2.27
C TYR A 96 8.55 -10.61 -2.19
N ARG A 97 8.70 -9.82 -3.25
CA ARG A 97 9.52 -8.59 -3.30
C ARG A 97 8.63 -7.36 -3.20
N GLY A 98 7.90 -7.25 -2.10
CA GLY A 98 6.95 -6.17 -1.84
C GLY A 98 7.61 -4.81 -1.61
N LYS A 99 6.77 -3.82 -1.31
CA LYS A 99 7.22 -2.47 -0.90
C LYS A 99 8.15 -2.57 0.31
N PRO A 100 9.22 -1.76 0.40
CA PRO A 100 9.62 -0.67 -0.49
C PRO A 100 10.54 -1.10 -1.64
N ALA A 101 10.71 -2.41 -1.92
CA ALA A 101 11.65 -2.88 -2.93
C ALA A 101 11.25 -2.40 -4.34
N LEU A 102 12.20 -1.76 -5.04
CA LEU A 102 12.01 -1.22 -6.40
C LEU A 102 11.48 -2.27 -7.39
N ALA A 103 11.88 -3.55 -7.21
CA ALA A 103 11.45 -4.65 -8.05
C ALA A 103 9.93 -4.86 -7.99
N GLY A 104 9.30 -4.75 -6.81
CA GLY A 104 7.85 -4.88 -6.64
C GLY A 104 7.08 -3.79 -7.38
N PHE A 105 7.55 -2.54 -7.31
CA PHE A 105 6.97 -1.43 -8.07
C PHE A 105 7.10 -1.62 -9.58
N ARG A 106 8.28 -2.00 -10.06
CA ARG A 106 8.51 -2.25 -11.50
C ARG A 106 7.64 -3.40 -12.04
N LEU A 107 7.41 -4.44 -11.25
CA LEU A 107 6.50 -5.53 -11.61
C LEU A 107 5.05 -5.02 -11.72
N LEU A 108 4.58 -4.24 -10.74
CA LEU A 108 3.26 -3.61 -10.76
C LEU A 108 3.08 -2.74 -12.01
N LEU A 109 3.99 -1.80 -12.26
CA LEU A 109 3.91 -0.85 -13.38
C LEU A 109 3.84 -1.60 -14.71
N ARG A 110 4.72 -2.59 -14.93
CA ARG A 110 4.72 -3.41 -16.16
C ARG A 110 3.45 -4.25 -16.30
N ARG A 111 2.99 -4.87 -15.22
CA ARG A 111 1.81 -5.76 -15.26
C ARG A 111 0.54 -5.03 -15.67
N HIS A 112 0.44 -3.76 -15.32
CA HIS A 112 -0.76 -2.95 -15.55
C HIS A 112 -0.57 -1.87 -16.63
N ASP A 113 0.59 -1.90 -17.33
CA ASP A 113 0.95 -0.92 -18.36
C ASP A 113 0.79 0.52 -17.88
N LEU A 114 1.48 0.85 -16.80
CA LEU A 114 1.37 2.15 -16.14
C LEU A 114 2.63 3.00 -16.40
N ASP A 115 2.43 4.24 -16.88
CA ASP A 115 3.46 5.28 -16.85
C ASP A 115 3.56 5.82 -15.40
N PRO A 116 4.70 5.67 -14.72
CA PRO A 116 4.85 6.15 -13.35
C PRO A 116 4.58 7.65 -13.20
N ARG A 117 4.87 8.46 -14.22
CA ARG A 117 4.63 9.91 -14.20
C ARG A 117 3.14 10.28 -14.17
N ARG A 118 2.28 9.35 -14.55
CA ARG A 118 0.83 9.48 -14.51
C ARG A 118 0.19 8.75 -13.33
N CYS A 119 1.02 8.25 -12.41
CA CYS A 119 0.58 7.52 -11.23
C CYS A 119 0.86 8.29 -9.96
N ALA A 120 0.00 8.12 -8.96
CA ALA A 120 0.23 8.56 -7.59
C ALA A 120 0.26 7.35 -6.65
N LEU A 121 1.26 7.28 -5.77
CA LEU A 121 1.23 6.37 -4.63
C LEU A 121 0.67 7.09 -3.41
N VAL A 122 -0.39 6.52 -2.83
CA VAL A 122 -0.96 6.92 -1.54
C VAL A 122 -0.57 5.88 -0.51
N ASP A 123 0.25 6.25 0.47
CA ASP A 123 0.81 5.31 1.45
C ASP A 123 1.10 6.03 2.77
N ASP A 124 1.12 5.30 3.87
CA ASP A 124 1.48 5.80 5.21
C ASP A 124 2.98 5.62 5.52
N MET A 125 3.67 4.76 4.75
CA MET A 125 5.08 4.46 4.94
C MET A 125 5.98 5.32 4.04
N LEU A 126 6.81 6.14 4.66
CA LEU A 126 7.73 7.04 3.96
C LEU A 126 8.73 6.33 3.04
N GLU A 127 9.17 5.13 3.40
CA GLU A 127 10.07 4.30 2.59
C GLU A 127 9.43 3.90 1.26
N ASN A 128 8.13 3.58 1.27
CA ASN A 128 7.37 3.27 0.07
C ASN A 128 7.26 4.50 -0.85
N LEU A 129 6.94 5.66 -0.25
CA LEU A 129 6.85 6.93 -0.98
C LEU A 129 8.20 7.35 -1.58
N ARG A 130 9.31 7.16 -0.85
CA ARG A 130 10.65 7.42 -1.38
C ARG A 130 10.94 6.59 -2.64
N THR A 131 10.57 5.31 -2.63
CA THR A 131 10.74 4.43 -3.79
C THR A 131 9.85 4.85 -4.96
N ALA A 132 8.59 5.20 -4.70
CA ALA A 132 7.66 5.70 -5.72
C ALA A 132 8.18 7.00 -6.36
N LYS A 133 8.67 7.94 -5.54
CA LYS A 133 9.26 9.21 -6.03
C LYS A 133 10.45 8.98 -6.95
N ARG A 134 11.35 8.05 -6.61
CA ARG A 134 12.49 7.67 -7.45
C ARG A 134 12.08 7.08 -8.82
N LEU A 135 10.87 6.57 -8.93
CA LEU A 135 10.29 6.08 -10.18
C LEU A 135 9.56 7.16 -10.98
N GLY A 136 9.45 8.39 -10.44
CA GLY A 136 8.74 9.49 -11.05
C GLY A 136 7.25 9.56 -10.73
N MET A 137 6.76 8.76 -9.78
CA MET A 137 5.37 8.82 -9.32
C MET A 137 5.12 10.05 -8.45
N ALA A 138 3.91 10.59 -8.49
CA ALA A 138 3.43 11.49 -7.46
C ALA A 138 3.26 10.72 -6.12
N THR A 139 3.47 11.40 -5.01
CA THR A 139 3.49 10.78 -3.69
C THR A 139 2.55 11.50 -2.72
N VAL A 140 1.67 10.74 -2.10
CA VAL A 140 0.73 11.23 -1.10
C VAL A 140 0.93 10.50 0.22
N TRP A 141 1.35 11.22 1.23
CA TRP A 141 1.56 10.66 2.57
C TRP A 141 0.29 10.75 3.40
N VAL A 142 -0.21 9.62 3.85
CA VAL A 142 -1.33 9.55 4.79
C VAL A 142 -0.76 9.60 6.21
N SER A 143 -0.79 10.78 6.84
CA SER A 143 -0.24 10.97 8.19
C SER A 143 -0.82 12.19 8.87
N ARG A 144 -0.95 12.12 10.21
CA ARG A 144 -1.26 13.26 11.07
C ARG A 144 -0.03 14.06 11.49
N GLU A 145 1.17 13.54 11.26
CA GLU A 145 2.42 14.25 11.55
C GLU A 145 2.53 15.53 10.70
N LYS A 146 3.02 16.62 11.32
CA LYS A 146 3.17 17.93 10.66
C LYS A 146 4.59 18.18 10.14
N LYS A 147 5.33 17.12 9.75
CA LYS A 147 6.69 17.32 9.22
C LYS A 147 6.67 17.42 7.69
N SER A 148 7.58 18.23 7.14
CA SER A 148 7.86 18.26 5.71
C SER A 148 8.86 17.17 5.35
N VAL A 149 8.63 16.49 4.22
CA VAL A 149 9.50 15.43 3.71
C VAL A 149 9.75 15.69 2.23
N PRO A 150 11.02 15.83 1.77
CA PRO A 150 11.33 16.31 0.42
C PRO A 150 10.78 15.48 -0.74
N TYR A 151 10.51 14.19 -0.49
CA TYR A 151 9.97 13.27 -1.50
C TYR A 151 8.48 13.01 -1.33
N VAL A 152 7.77 13.86 -0.60
CA VAL A 152 6.31 13.83 -0.43
C VAL A 152 5.71 15.05 -1.10
N ASP A 153 4.90 14.84 -2.14
CA ASP A 153 4.24 15.94 -2.87
C ASP A 153 3.01 16.47 -2.13
N LEU A 154 2.30 15.58 -1.44
CA LEU A 154 1.09 15.92 -0.73
C LEU A 154 0.99 15.13 0.57
N ARG A 155 0.50 15.74 1.64
CA ARG A 155 0.15 15.07 2.88
C ARG A 155 -1.33 15.23 3.18
N VAL A 156 -1.96 14.14 3.58
CA VAL A 156 -3.35 14.10 4.04
C VAL A 156 -3.46 13.40 5.39
N SER A 157 -4.37 13.85 6.24
CA SER A 157 -4.62 13.19 7.53
C SER A 157 -5.47 11.91 7.41
N SER A 158 -6.17 11.74 6.28
CA SER A 158 -6.99 10.58 5.94
C SER A 158 -7.18 10.50 4.43
N VAL A 159 -7.34 9.29 3.91
CA VAL A 159 -7.69 9.04 2.49
C VAL A 159 -9.00 9.70 2.07
N THR A 160 -9.88 9.98 3.00
CA THR A 160 -11.15 10.67 2.75
C THR A 160 -10.98 12.11 2.27
N ARG A 161 -9.79 12.70 2.47
CA ARG A 161 -9.47 14.07 2.04
C ARG A 161 -8.92 14.15 0.61
N LEU A 162 -8.57 13.02 -0.01
CA LEU A 162 -7.95 12.96 -1.33
C LEU A 162 -8.78 13.65 -2.43
N PRO A 163 -10.10 13.44 -2.57
CA PRO A 163 -10.86 14.02 -3.67
C PRO A 163 -10.79 15.55 -3.72
N ALA A 164 -10.89 16.22 -2.56
CA ALA A 164 -10.85 17.67 -2.48
C ALA A 164 -9.51 18.25 -2.97
N LEU A 165 -8.43 17.50 -2.86
CA LEU A 165 -7.08 17.92 -3.23
C LEU A 165 -6.78 17.62 -4.69
N VAL A 166 -7.17 16.45 -5.20
CA VAL A 166 -7.00 16.09 -6.62
C VAL A 166 -7.72 17.12 -7.51
N PHE A 167 -8.94 17.53 -7.16
CA PHE A 167 -9.67 18.56 -7.91
C PHE A 167 -9.04 19.96 -7.86
N ARG A 168 -8.26 20.28 -6.83
CA ARG A 168 -7.49 21.55 -6.77
C ARG A 168 -6.30 21.56 -7.71
N TYR A 169 -5.57 20.43 -7.82
CA TYR A 169 -4.37 20.32 -8.66
C TYR A 169 -4.66 20.07 -10.14
N SER A 170 -5.87 19.55 -10.47
CA SER A 170 -6.28 19.36 -11.88
C SER A 170 -6.75 20.64 -12.59
N ARG A 171 -6.84 21.78 -11.86
CA ARG A 171 -7.28 23.08 -12.38
C ARG A 171 -6.15 24.08 -12.56
N GLN A 172 -4.91 23.69 -12.34
CA GLN A 172 -3.70 24.45 -12.65
C GLN A 172 -2.96 23.82 -13.83
#